data_dd05cc28538183384bff691cfb7c77bd
#
_entry.id   dd05cc28538183384bff691cfb7c77bd
#
_cell.length_a   1.000
_cell.length_b   1.000
_cell.length_c   1.000
_cell.angle_alpha   90.00
_cell.angle_beta   90.00
_cell.angle_gamma   90.00
#
_symmetry.space_group_name_H-M   'P 1'
#
loop_
_entity.id
_entity.type
_entity.pdbx_description
1 polymer ?
#
loop_
_entity_poly.entity_id
_entity_poly.type
_entity_poly.pdbx_seq_one_letter_code
_entity_poly.pdbx_strand_id
1 'polypeptide(L)'
;MSPLVDDQELARTYNPPAYPDPATLLDDYDRTIAYASKHPDHGRTRVGRAVDLPPGRVRAWINGSKPDAVHGVETAREHGWLDATLQDPIGDAIAVLAAGIYTCGSIDSDRIVPAWNPSTQITSQLIIHALEVVGTGFARRHEGASKRPTEIVPATDASVFGRVLVSLGVPNEDFSMVESLPDWVEQAADATRRTLA
;
A
#
# COMPACT_ATOMS: atom_id res chain seq x y z
N MET A 1 13.51 -14.36 5.90
CA MET A 1 12.05 -14.25 6.15
C MET A 1 11.41 -13.68 4.91
N SER A 2 10.12 -13.96 4.68
CA SER A 2 9.40 -13.39 3.55
C SER A 2 9.10 -11.92 3.80
N PRO A 3 9.04 -11.07 2.74
CA PRO A 3 8.51 -9.72 2.84
C PRO A 3 7.11 -9.70 3.45
N LEU A 4 6.75 -8.60 4.13
CA LEU A 4 5.42 -8.41 4.70
C LEU A 4 4.38 -8.15 3.61
N VAL A 5 4.76 -7.41 2.57
CA VAL A 5 3.86 -6.95 1.51
C VAL A 5 4.24 -7.63 0.20
N ASP A 6 3.27 -8.25 -0.44
CA ASP A 6 3.38 -8.83 -1.78
C ASP A 6 2.84 -7.85 -2.81
N ASP A 7 3.53 -7.67 -3.94
CA ASP A 7 3.15 -6.71 -4.99
C ASP A 7 1.82 -7.08 -5.68
N GLN A 8 1.52 -8.38 -5.82
CA GLN A 8 0.26 -8.84 -6.40
C GLN A 8 -0.90 -8.61 -5.45
N GLU A 9 -0.72 -8.87 -4.13
CA GLU A 9 -1.73 -8.55 -3.12
C GLU A 9 -1.99 -7.04 -3.04
N LEU A 10 -0.94 -6.21 -3.11
CA LEU A 10 -1.09 -4.77 -3.19
C LEU A 10 -1.87 -4.36 -4.45
N ALA A 11 -1.55 -4.93 -5.62
CA ALA A 11 -2.28 -4.65 -6.86
C ALA A 11 -3.76 -5.00 -6.77
N ARG A 12 -4.12 -6.09 -6.09
CA ARG A 12 -5.53 -6.51 -5.88
C ARG A 12 -6.36 -5.49 -5.12
N THR A 13 -5.74 -4.65 -4.29
CA THR A 13 -6.45 -3.57 -3.58
C THR A 13 -6.98 -2.48 -4.50
N TYR A 14 -6.53 -2.40 -5.77
CA TYR A 14 -6.94 -1.37 -6.73
C TYR A 14 -8.20 -1.71 -7.53
N ASN A 15 -8.57 -2.98 -7.62
CA ASN A 15 -9.79 -3.48 -8.27
C ASN A 15 -10.16 -2.79 -9.61
N PRO A 16 -9.28 -2.79 -10.64
CA PRO A 16 -9.55 -2.12 -11.91
C PRO A 16 -10.66 -2.86 -12.69
N PRO A 17 -11.67 -2.14 -13.23
CA PRO A 17 -12.87 -2.77 -13.86
C PRO A 17 -12.56 -3.66 -15.05
N ALA A 18 -11.41 -3.48 -15.70
CA ALA A 18 -11.03 -4.20 -16.91
C ALA A 18 -10.29 -5.51 -16.66
N TYR A 19 -9.98 -5.82 -15.42
CA TYR A 19 -9.21 -7.01 -15.04
C TYR A 19 -9.94 -7.82 -13.97
N PRO A 20 -10.21 -9.10 -14.22
CA PRO A 20 -10.75 -10.00 -13.19
C PRO A 20 -9.78 -10.19 -12.00
N ASP A 21 -8.47 -10.22 -12.29
CA ASP A 21 -7.40 -10.19 -11.28
C ASP A 21 -6.46 -9.01 -11.59
N PRO A 22 -6.39 -8.00 -10.73
CA PRO A 22 -5.50 -6.85 -10.88
C PRO A 22 -4.01 -7.21 -10.94
N ALA A 23 -3.59 -8.35 -10.38
CA ALA A 23 -2.21 -8.81 -10.48
C ALA A 23 -1.79 -9.07 -11.94
N THR A 24 -2.70 -9.57 -12.80
CA THR A 24 -2.41 -9.76 -14.24
C THR A 24 -2.16 -8.44 -14.97
N LEU A 25 -2.63 -7.32 -14.43
CA LEU A 25 -2.38 -6.00 -14.98
C LEU A 25 -0.90 -5.60 -14.86
N LEU A 26 -0.23 -5.96 -13.78
CA LEU A 26 1.21 -5.70 -13.59
C LEU A 26 2.01 -6.43 -14.67
N ASP A 27 1.78 -7.73 -14.85
CA ASP A 27 2.46 -8.54 -15.86
C ASP A 27 2.21 -8.04 -17.29
N ASP A 28 0.97 -7.68 -17.61
CA ASP A 28 0.59 -7.14 -18.91
C ASP A 28 1.27 -5.80 -19.19
N TYR A 29 1.33 -4.92 -18.19
CA TYR A 29 2.01 -3.63 -18.30
C TYR A 29 3.51 -3.84 -18.52
N ASP A 30 4.17 -4.64 -17.68
CA ASP A 30 5.61 -4.88 -17.75
C ASP A 30 6.01 -5.54 -19.09
N ARG A 31 5.26 -6.55 -19.57
CA ARG A 31 5.48 -7.16 -20.87
C ARG A 31 5.34 -6.13 -22.00
N THR A 32 4.34 -5.25 -21.89
CA THR A 32 4.08 -4.24 -22.93
C THR A 32 5.22 -3.22 -22.98
N ILE A 33 5.65 -2.68 -21.85
CA ILE A 33 6.72 -1.70 -21.78
C ILE A 33 8.06 -2.33 -22.18
N ALA A 34 8.35 -3.54 -21.72
CA ALA A 34 9.56 -4.27 -22.09
C ALA A 34 9.63 -4.56 -23.60
N TYR A 35 8.51 -4.92 -24.22
CA TYR A 35 8.45 -5.12 -25.66
C TYR A 35 8.62 -3.80 -26.42
N ALA A 36 7.88 -2.75 -26.05
CA ALA A 36 7.94 -1.44 -26.71
C ALA A 36 9.34 -0.82 -26.63
N SER A 37 10.04 -0.97 -25.49
CA SER A 37 11.42 -0.49 -25.34
C SER A 37 12.41 -1.18 -26.27
N LYS A 38 12.21 -2.46 -26.55
CA LYS A 38 13.04 -3.24 -27.52
C LYS A 38 12.69 -2.95 -28.98
N HIS A 39 11.50 -2.42 -29.25
CA HIS A 39 10.97 -2.18 -30.59
C HIS A 39 10.36 -0.78 -30.71
N PRO A 40 11.18 0.28 -30.64
CA PRO A 40 10.69 1.68 -30.59
C PRO A 40 9.91 2.10 -31.86
N ASP A 41 10.15 1.42 -32.99
CA ASP A 41 9.44 1.69 -34.25
C ASP A 41 8.08 0.97 -34.37
N HIS A 42 7.73 0.11 -33.38
CA HIS A 42 6.46 -0.60 -33.40
C HIS A 42 5.35 0.25 -32.79
N GLY A 43 4.36 0.61 -33.60
CA GLY A 43 3.16 1.28 -33.10
C GLY A 43 2.23 0.31 -32.33
N ARG A 44 1.22 0.90 -31.66
CA ARG A 44 0.25 0.21 -30.79
C ARG A 44 -0.31 -1.13 -31.32
N THR A 45 -0.55 -1.21 -32.65
CA THR A 45 -1.13 -2.41 -33.26
C THR A 45 -0.15 -3.58 -33.32
N ARG A 46 1.13 -3.27 -33.61
CA ARG A 46 2.18 -4.30 -33.62
C ARG A 46 2.53 -4.75 -32.21
N VAL A 47 2.66 -3.79 -31.28
CA VAL A 47 2.90 -4.07 -29.87
C VAL A 47 1.74 -4.90 -29.31
N GLY A 48 0.49 -4.46 -29.49
CA GLY A 48 -0.70 -5.19 -29.00
C GLY A 48 -0.78 -6.63 -29.49
N ARG A 49 -0.47 -6.86 -30.80
CA ARG A 49 -0.43 -8.23 -31.34
C ARG A 49 0.69 -9.07 -30.71
N ALA A 50 1.84 -8.47 -30.43
CA ALA A 50 2.98 -9.20 -29.86
C ALA A 50 2.77 -9.59 -28.39
N VAL A 51 2.03 -8.77 -27.63
CA VAL A 51 1.76 -9.02 -26.21
C VAL A 51 0.34 -9.54 -25.94
N ASP A 52 -0.44 -9.82 -27.00
CA ASP A 52 -1.83 -10.28 -26.94
C ASP A 52 -2.77 -9.35 -26.14
N LEU A 53 -2.67 -8.05 -26.41
CA LEU A 53 -3.49 -7.03 -25.77
C LEU A 53 -4.18 -6.10 -26.78
N PRO A 54 -5.37 -5.56 -26.44
CA PRO A 54 -6.07 -4.60 -27.30
C PRO A 54 -5.20 -3.36 -27.60
N PRO A 55 -5.09 -2.93 -28.88
CA PRO A 55 -4.28 -1.78 -29.27
C PRO A 55 -4.65 -0.47 -28.55
N GLY A 56 -5.90 -0.32 -28.10
CA GLY A 56 -6.37 0.84 -27.34
C GLY A 56 -5.71 0.95 -25.97
N ARG A 57 -5.56 -0.18 -25.26
CA ARG A 57 -4.89 -0.28 -23.97
C ARG A 57 -3.39 -0.01 -24.11
N VAL A 58 -2.75 -0.69 -25.04
CA VAL A 58 -1.32 -0.53 -25.36
C VAL A 58 -0.98 0.92 -25.70
N ARG A 59 -1.85 1.63 -26.45
CA ARG A 59 -1.61 3.03 -26.81
C ARG A 59 -1.41 3.92 -25.59
N ALA A 60 -2.24 3.77 -24.56
CA ALA A 60 -2.14 4.58 -23.35
C ALA A 60 -0.78 4.34 -22.66
N TRP A 61 -0.39 3.08 -22.52
CA TRP A 61 0.82 2.69 -21.80
C TRP A 61 2.11 3.11 -22.51
N ILE A 62 2.22 2.85 -23.82
CA ILE A 62 3.42 3.28 -24.60
C ILE A 62 3.52 4.80 -24.73
N ASN A 63 2.44 5.55 -24.48
CA ASN A 63 2.44 7.02 -24.42
C ASN A 63 2.63 7.56 -22.99
N GLY A 64 3.03 6.72 -22.03
CA GLY A 64 3.41 7.14 -20.68
C GLY A 64 2.28 7.11 -19.64
N SER A 65 1.06 6.67 -20.00
CA SER A 65 0.00 6.46 -19.00
C SER A 65 0.32 5.21 -18.19
N LYS A 66 0.24 5.31 -16.86
CA LYS A 66 0.37 4.19 -15.94
C LYS A 66 -0.99 3.86 -15.31
N PRO A 67 -1.37 2.58 -15.21
CA PRO A 67 -2.49 2.16 -14.36
C PRO A 67 -2.22 2.47 -12.89
N ASP A 68 -3.26 2.77 -12.12
CA ASP A 68 -3.13 3.12 -10.69
C ASP A 68 -2.45 2.00 -9.87
N ALA A 69 -2.76 0.73 -10.17
CA ALA A 69 -2.12 -0.41 -9.51
C ALA A 69 -0.60 -0.47 -9.78
N VAL A 70 -0.17 -0.20 -11.03
CA VAL A 70 1.25 -0.14 -11.39
C VAL A 70 1.94 1.01 -10.67
N HIS A 71 1.32 2.20 -10.69
CA HIS A 71 1.85 3.35 -9.97
C HIS A 71 1.98 3.07 -8.47
N GLY A 72 0.97 2.46 -7.86
CA GLY A 72 1.01 2.12 -6.44
C GLY A 72 2.10 1.11 -6.08
N VAL A 73 2.29 0.07 -6.90
CA VAL A 73 3.37 -0.91 -6.70
C VAL A 73 4.76 -0.27 -6.87
N GLU A 74 4.94 0.60 -7.86
CA GLU A 74 6.19 1.35 -8.04
C GLU A 74 6.47 2.26 -6.83
N THR A 75 5.48 3.04 -6.39
CA THR A 75 5.60 3.89 -5.19
C THR A 75 5.95 3.06 -3.95
N ALA A 76 5.28 1.94 -3.72
CA ALA A 76 5.60 1.06 -2.60
C ALA A 76 7.02 0.48 -2.67
N ARG A 77 7.51 0.20 -3.88
CA ARG A 77 8.89 -0.25 -4.11
C ARG A 77 9.91 0.86 -3.85
N GLU A 78 9.64 2.09 -4.30
CA GLU A 78 10.50 3.26 -4.06
C GLU A 78 10.66 3.57 -2.57
N HIS A 79 9.60 3.38 -1.77
CA HIS A 79 9.64 3.50 -0.31
C HIS A 79 10.25 2.28 0.40
N GLY A 80 10.55 1.18 -0.31
CA GLY A 80 11.05 -0.06 0.28
C GLY A 80 10.01 -0.89 1.04
N TRP A 81 8.70 -0.61 0.87
CA TRP A 81 7.65 -1.32 1.59
C TRP A 81 7.47 -2.76 1.12
N LEU A 82 7.74 -3.07 -0.17
CA LEU A 82 7.60 -4.42 -0.73
C LEU A 82 8.71 -5.38 -0.28
N ASP A 83 9.87 -4.86 0.09
CA ASP A 83 10.99 -5.67 0.55
C ASP A 83 11.08 -5.73 2.09
N ALA A 84 10.20 -4.99 2.77
CA ALA A 84 10.22 -4.85 4.23
C ALA A 84 9.85 -6.15 4.93
N THR A 85 10.60 -6.49 5.97
CA THR A 85 10.36 -7.63 6.87
C THR A 85 10.17 -7.14 8.31
N LEU A 86 9.60 -7.95 9.19
CA LEU A 86 9.46 -7.60 10.63
C LEU A 86 10.79 -7.38 11.36
N GLN A 87 11.94 -7.64 10.73
CA GLN A 87 13.26 -7.47 11.35
C GLN A 87 13.97 -6.21 10.90
N ASP A 88 13.44 -5.49 9.95
CA ASP A 88 14.00 -4.20 9.53
C ASP A 88 13.13 -3.03 10.00
N PRO A 89 13.71 -1.81 10.09
CA PRO A 89 13.00 -0.66 10.63
C PRO A 89 11.70 -0.30 9.88
N ILE A 90 11.65 -0.50 8.56
CA ILE A 90 10.47 -0.20 7.74
C ILE A 90 9.35 -1.19 8.07
N GLY A 91 9.66 -2.48 8.13
CA GLY A 91 8.68 -3.51 8.45
C GLY A 91 8.14 -3.41 9.87
N ASP A 92 8.99 -3.09 10.86
CA ASP A 92 8.57 -2.83 12.23
C ASP A 92 7.62 -1.60 12.28
N ALA A 93 7.97 -0.51 11.59
CA ALA A 93 7.13 0.67 11.51
C ALA A 93 5.78 0.40 10.81
N ILE A 94 5.75 -0.38 9.73
CA ILE A 94 4.50 -0.83 9.09
C ILE A 94 3.65 -1.61 10.09
N ALA A 95 4.23 -2.54 10.84
CA ALA A 95 3.51 -3.32 11.85
C ALA A 95 2.94 -2.44 12.97
N VAL A 96 3.70 -1.45 13.46
CA VAL A 96 3.24 -0.47 14.45
C VAL A 96 2.05 0.34 13.92
N LEU A 97 2.13 0.82 12.67
CA LEU A 97 1.05 1.60 12.06
C LEU A 97 -0.19 0.74 11.81
N ALA A 98 -0.03 -0.51 11.37
CA ALA A 98 -1.12 -1.45 11.22
C ALA A 98 -1.80 -1.75 12.58
N ALA A 99 -1.05 -2.05 13.63
CA ALA A 99 -1.57 -2.22 14.99
C ALA A 99 -2.28 -0.96 15.51
N GLY A 100 -1.76 0.22 15.14
CA GLY A 100 -2.36 1.51 15.44
C GLY A 100 -3.77 1.67 14.87
N ILE A 101 -4.06 1.09 13.69
CA ILE A 101 -5.42 1.11 13.12
C ILE A 101 -6.40 0.37 14.03
N TYR A 102 -6.05 -0.80 14.56
CA TYR A 102 -6.91 -1.57 15.46
C TYR A 102 -7.15 -0.90 16.82
N THR A 103 -6.29 0.00 17.27
CA THR A 103 -6.37 0.59 18.60
C THR A 103 -6.91 2.02 18.63
N CYS A 104 -6.56 2.85 17.65
CA CYS A 104 -6.91 4.26 17.62
C CYS A 104 -6.99 4.84 16.20
N GLY A 105 -7.14 4.00 15.19
CA GLY A 105 -7.14 4.45 13.80
C GLY A 105 -8.34 3.96 13.00
N SER A 106 -8.37 4.34 11.75
CA SER A 106 -9.30 3.87 10.72
C SER A 106 -8.69 4.05 9.34
N ILE A 107 -9.21 3.32 8.35
CA ILE A 107 -8.90 3.53 6.93
C ILE A 107 -10.19 3.96 6.25
N ASP A 108 -10.17 5.12 5.57
CA ASP A 108 -11.30 5.61 4.78
C ASP A 108 -11.60 4.64 3.63
N SER A 109 -12.80 4.11 3.53
CA SER A 109 -13.17 3.06 2.56
C SER A 109 -13.15 3.53 1.11
N ASP A 110 -13.40 4.83 0.85
CA ASP A 110 -13.46 5.37 -0.51
C ASP A 110 -12.08 5.75 -1.04
N ARG A 111 -11.29 6.39 -0.19
CA ARG A 111 -9.97 6.94 -0.55
C ARG A 111 -8.82 6.03 -0.15
N ILE A 112 -9.10 5.05 0.70
CA ILE A 112 -8.11 4.14 1.31
C ILE A 112 -6.97 4.93 1.99
N VAL A 113 -7.35 5.95 2.75
CA VAL A 113 -6.41 6.81 3.48
C VAL A 113 -6.48 6.47 4.97
N PRO A 114 -5.36 6.04 5.59
CA PRO A 114 -5.31 5.75 7.00
C PRO A 114 -5.25 7.03 7.83
N ALA A 115 -5.87 7.01 8.99
CA ALA A 115 -5.84 8.08 9.98
C ALA A 115 -5.77 7.50 11.38
N TRP A 116 -5.03 8.14 12.27
CA TRP A 116 -4.89 7.75 13.68
C TRP A 116 -5.31 8.91 14.59
N ASN A 117 -6.07 8.59 15.64
CA ASN A 117 -6.49 9.51 16.68
C ASN A 117 -5.99 9.02 18.05
N PRO A 118 -4.68 9.11 18.33
CA PRO A 118 -4.12 8.63 19.58
C PRO A 118 -4.55 9.50 20.77
N SER A 119 -4.93 8.86 21.88
CA SER A 119 -5.37 9.53 23.11
C SER A 119 -4.23 10.01 24.00
N THR A 120 -3.00 9.55 23.79
CA THR A 120 -1.83 9.90 24.58
C THR A 120 -0.72 10.51 23.73
N GLN A 121 0.13 11.33 24.36
CA GLN A 121 1.30 11.91 23.70
C GLN A 121 2.30 10.82 23.27
N ILE A 122 2.47 9.78 24.07
CA ILE A 122 3.38 8.65 23.77
C ILE A 122 2.93 7.94 22.50
N THR A 123 1.65 7.59 22.40
CA THR A 123 1.10 6.94 21.21
C THR A 123 1.18 7.86 19.99
N SER A 124 0.94 9.19 20.16
CA SER A 124 1.12 10.17 19.08
C SER A 124 2.54 10.19 18.56
N GLN A 125 3.54 10.20 19.43
CA GLN A 125 4.95 10.20 19.04
C GLN A 125 5.35 8.90 18.34
N LEU A 126 4.84 7.76 18.82
CA LEU A 126 5.10 6.46 18.19
C LEU A 126 4.55 6.40 16.75
N ILE A 127 3.30 6.84 16.54
CA ILE A 127 2.68 6.90 15.19
C ILE A 127 3.46 7.87 14.28
N ILE A 128 3.80 9.06 14.78
CA ILE A 128 4.57 10.05 14.00
C ILE A 128 5.93 9.48 13.60
N HIS A 129 6.66 8.90 14.54
CA HIS A 129 7.95 8.28 14.25
C HIS A 129 7.84 7.16 13.22
N ALA A 130 6.85 6.30 13.35
CA ALA A 130 6.63 5.22 12.38
C ALA A 130 6.30 5.75 10.97
N LEU A 131 5.50 6.84 10.85
CA LEU A 131 5.23 7.51 9.56
C LEU A 131 6.49 8.14 8.93
N GLU A 132 7.39 8.65 9.75
CA GLU A 132 8.69 9.16 9.30
C GLU A 132 9.60 8.02 8.80
N VAL A 133 9.64 6.88 9.52
CA VAL A 133 10.44 5.70 9.15
C VAL A 133 9.97 5.08 7.85
N VAL A 134 8.65 4.96 7.61
CA VAL A 134 8.13 4.46 6.33
C VAL A 134 8.24 5.49 5.19
N GLY A 135 8.69 6.72 5.47
CA GLY A 135 8.99 7.74 4.46
C GLY A 135 7.80 8.55 3.97
N THR A 136 6.59 8.38 4.53
CA THR A 136 5.43 9.19 4.14
C THR A 136 5.41 10.56 4.81
N GLY A 137 6.15 10.75 5.91
CA GLY A 137 5.96 11.88 6.79
C GLY A 137 4.55 11.92 7.38
N PHE A 138 4.22 12.99 8.10
CA PHE A 138 2.90 13.11 8.71
C PHE A 138 2.28 14.50 8.52
N ALA A 139 0.95 14.55 8.57
CA ALA A 139 0.16 15.77 8.68
C ALA A 139 -0.89 15.61 9.80
N ARG A 140 -1.39 16.73 10.33
CA ARG A 140 -2.49 16.74 11.28
C ARG A 140 -3.74 17.30 10.63
N ARG A 141 -4.87 16.61 10.82
CA ARG A 141 -6.19 17.05 10.38
C ARG A 141 -7.02 17.44 11.58
N HIS A 142 -7.97 18.36 11.40
CA HIS A 142 -8.92 18.81 12.41
C HIS A 142 -8.30 19.42 13.67
N GLU A 143 -7.05 19.89 13.59
CA GLU A 143 -6.37 20.55 14.71
C GLU A 143 -7.16 21.81 15.13
N GLY A 144 -7.54 21.88 16.41
CA GLY A 144 -8.36 22.97 16.94
C GLY A 144 -9.86 22.91 16.61
N ALA A 145 -10.34 21.86 15.93
CA ALA A 145 -11.75 21.70 15.66
C ALA A 145 -12.51 21.26 16.92
N SER A 146 -13.58 21.99 17.31
CA SER A 146 -14.35 21.71 18.53
C SER A 146 -15.19 20.43 18.49
N LYS A 147 -15.45 19.87 17.31
CA LYS A 147 -16.36 18.73 17.11
C LYS A 147 -15.70 17.47 16.53
N ARG A 148 -14.41 17.53 16.21
CA ARG A 148 -13.67 16.39 15.67
C ARG A 148 -12.33 16.29 16.39
N PRO A 149 -11.90 15.06 16.72
CA PRO A 149 -10.57 14.87 17.29
C PRO A 149 -9.48 15.19 16.25
N THR A 150 -8.31 15.56 16.71
CA THR A 150 -7.14 15.71 15.86
C THR A 150 -6.71 14.34 15.35
N GLU A 151 -6.55 14.22 14.05
CA GLU A 151 -6.06 13.01 13.39
C GLU A 151 -4.64 13.21 12.88
N ILE A 152 -3.82 12.17 12.98
CA ILE A 152 -2.51 12.07 12.35
C ILE A 152 -2.72 11.24 11.08
N VAL A 153 -2.22 11.74 9.95
CA VAL A 153 -2.34 11.08 8.64
C VAL A 153 -0.99 11.12 7.91
N PRO A 154 -0.71 10.19 6.96
CA PRO A 154 0.45 10.33 6.08
C PRO A 154 0.39 11.66 5.30
N ALA A 155 1.54 12.34 5.16
CA ALA A 155 1.62 13.59 4.42
C ALA A 155 1.68 13.38 2.90
N THR A 156 2.36 12.30 2.45
CA THR A 156 2.48 11.90 1.04
C THR A 156 2.05 10.46 0.87
N ASP A 157 1.69 10.06 -0.33
CA ASP A 157 1.37 8.69 -0.74
C ASP A 157 0.34 7.97 0.15
N ALA A 158 -0.52 8.76 0.82
CA ALA A 158 -1.42 8.28 1.87
C ALA A 158 -2.35 7.15 1.41
N SER A 159 -2.88 7.22 0.18
CA SER A 159 -3.74 6.16 -0.37
C SER A 159 -2.95 4.90 -0.74
N VAL A 160 -1.72 5.04 -1.23
CA VAL A 160 -0.86 3.88 -1.52
C VAL A 160 -0.48 3.20 -0.21
N PHE A 161 -0.07 3.96 0.80
CA PHE A 161 0.24 3.40 2.11
C PHE A 161 -0.97 2.75 2.78
N GLY A 162 -2.15 3.35 2.66
CA GLY A 162 -3.40 2.73 3.12
C GLY A 162 -3.66 1.38 2.45
N ARG A 163 -3.39 1.25 1.15
CA ARG A 163 -3.50 -0.02 0.42
C ARG A 163 -2.45 -1.04 0.85
N VAL A 164 -1.26 -0.60 1.21
CA VAL A 164 -0.25 -1.47 1.84
C VAL A 164 -0.81 -2.07 3.14
N LEU A 165 -1.44 -1.27 4.00
CA LEU A 165 -2.07 -1.78 5.21
C LEU A 165 -3.22 -2.75 4.92
N VAL A 166 -4.07 -2.44 3.93
CA VAL A 166 -5.17 -3.32 3.50
C VAL A 166 -4.65 -4.64 2.94
N SER A 167 -3.57 -4.65 2.14
CA SER A 167 -2.97 -5.89 1.63
C SER A 167 -2.40 -6.79 2.74
N LEU A 168 -2.10 -6.22 3.91
CA LEU A 168 -1.72 -6.94 5.13
C LEU A 168 -2.93 -7.47 5.93
N GLY A 169 -4.15 -7.30 5.42
CA GLY A 169 -5.37 -7.70 6.09
C GLY A 169 -5.88 -6.71 7.15
N VAL A 170 -5.35 -5.47 7.16
CA VAL A 170 -5.93 -4.42 8.01
C VAL A 170 -7.28 -3.98 7.42
N PRO A 171 -8.36 -3.95 8.21
CA PRO A 171 -9.69 -3.65 7.70
C PRO A 171 -9.81 -2.18 7.29
N ASN A 172 -10.49 -1.95 6.16
CA ASN A 172 -10.90 -0.63 5.68
C ASN A 172 -12.42 -0.40 5.77
N GLU A 173 -13.11 -1.27 6.52
CA GLU A 173 -14.53 -1.22 6.81
C GLU A 173 -14.78 -1.33 8.32
N ASP A 174 -16.01 -1.53 8.73
CA ASP A 174 -16.39 -1.66 10.15
C ASP A 174 -15.64 -2.83 10.82
N PHE A 175 -14.93 -2.56 11.92
CA PHE A 175 -14.21 -3.54 12.72
C PHE A 175 -15.08 -4.67 13.28
N SER A 176 -16.40 -4.50 13.31
CA SER A 176 -17.34 -5.54 13.74
C SER A 176 -17.31 -6.81 12.87
N MET A 177 -16.73 -6.74 11.67
CA MET A 177 -16.60 -7.84 10.72
C MET A 177 -15.24 -8.56 10.80
N VAL A 178 -14.34 -8.13 11.69
CA VAL A 178 -13.02 -8.75 11.85
C VAL A 178 -13.13 -9.99 12.74
N GLU A 179 -13.10 -11.17 12.14
CA GLU A 179 -13.18 -12.47 12.86
C GLU A 179 -11.85 -12.88 13.50
N SER A 180 -10.71 -12.47 12.92
CA SER A 180 -9.38 -12.81 13.42
C SER A 180 -8.35 -11.72 13.06
N LEU A 181 -7.29 -11.64 13.84
CA LEU A 181 -6.14 -10.81 13.48
C LEU A 181 -5.35 -11.46 12.33
N PRO A 182 -4.70 -10.67 11.47
CA PRO A 182 -3.82 -11.20 10.42
C PRO A 182 -2.66 -12.03 10.99
N ASP A 183 -2.23 -13.06 10.26
CA ASP A 183 -1.16 -14.00 10.68
C ASP A 183 0.16 -13.31 11.04
N TRP A 184 0.49 -12.19 10.38
CA TRP A 184 1.71 -11.44 10.68
C TRP A 184 1.73 -10.87 12.12
N VAL A 185 0.57 -10.64 12.74
CA VAL A 185 0.47 -10.17 14.14
C VAL A 185 0.99 -11.24 15.09
N GLU A 186 0.68 -12.51 14.85
CA GLU A 186 1.22 -13.62 15.64
C GLU A 186 2.74 -13.75 15.44
N GLN A 187 3.21 -13.60 14.21
CA GLN A 187 4.64 -13.63 13.89
C GLN A 187 5.41 -12.48 14.54
N ALA A 188 4.83 -11.27 14.58
CA ALA A 188 5.40 -10.10 15.26
C ALA A 188 5.47 -10.33 16.77
N ALA A 189 4.43 -10.88 17.39
CA ALA A 189 4.40 -11.21 18.80
C ALA A 189 5.47 -12.24 19.18
N ASP A 190 5.68 -13.24 18.35
CA ASP A 190 6.71 -14.27 18.56
C ASP A 190 8.14 -13.73 18.37
N ALA A 191 8.34 -12.82 17.41
CA ALA A 191 9.62 -12.13 17.22
C ALA A 191 9.96 -11.27 18.45
N THR A 192 9.02 -10.49 18.95
CA THR A 192 9.18 -9.66 20.15
C THR A 192 9.47 -10.51 21.40
N ARG A 193 8.77 -11.63 21.58
CA ARG A 193 9.02 -12.56 22.71
C ARG A 193 10.41 -13.14 22.69
N ARG A 194 10.94 -13.49 21.50
CA ARG A 194 12.32 -14.04 21.36
C ARG A 194 13.41 -13.01 21.64
N THR A 195 13.14 -11.72 21.40
CA THR A 195 14.09 -10.62 21.66
C THR A 195 14.15 -10.28 23.14
N LEU A 196 13.10 -10.56 23.91
CA LEU A 196 12.98 -10.27 25.34
C LEU A 196 13.36 -11.49 26.24
N ALA A 197 13.64 -12.65 25.66
CA ALA A 197 14.09 -13.87 26.36
C ALA A 197 15.60 -14.04 26.29
#